data_82b51a3de03b2f68ffaa90121458f310
#
_entry.id   82b51a3de03b2f68ffaa90121458f310
#
_cell.length_a   1.000
_cell.length_b   1.000
_cell.length_c   1.000
_cell.angle_alpha   90.00
_cell.angle_beta   90.00
_cell.angle_gamma   90.00
#
_symmetry.space_group_name_H-M   'P 1'
#
loop_
_entity.id
_entity.type
_entity.pdbx_description
1 polymer ?
#
loop_
_entity_poly.entity_id
_entity_poly.type
_entity_poly.pdbx_seq_one_letter_code
_entity_poly.pdbx_strand_id
1 'polypeptide(L)'
;MLSGEFNRSTRQARSWLVVLAAFALLAFWPSAASAASSPVFNVKSYGATGNGTTNDTPAINKAITAANKAGGGIVEVPSGTYLAGGSIHLLSNVTIQLDKGSTLAGASSGYDAAEANPNDKYQDYGHSHFHDAMIWGNGLTNIGFTGSGTIDGKGKFATGTPKSGQADKLISLTRCTGLTLNGITLKNGGHFAILTNDCNDITSDHLTIATASDRDGWNVISAQHVQITNINVSSNDDALVFKSDWALGATLPNGDVSVNNATLSANCCNALMFGSETCGNFTGYTFTDIDITKAGKSGLGIVSMDGAKISNVTYDHVTMSGTASPIMEKIGERKRCGGSPGVGSISDIHYEDVTETNAGAYSPTLWGQNGHDISDITFDNVHLTLPGGHAAMSTGVPSDNGDYNPNSIGTRPAYGFYLHYVTGVGFTNSSFAFSKNDARPAIIANSSGPVTLNHVTAQSGSGSPFDIGFQSTQGYCVQNSTTSSGGPLKINSSSGSTSGC
;
A
#
# COMPACT_ATOMS: atom_id res chain seq x y z
N MET A 1 -20.15 -78.29 -11.46
CA MET A 1 -20.96 -78.85 -12.57
C MET A 1 -21.01 -77.80 -13.64
N LEU A 2 -20.27 -78.12 -14.69
CA LEU A 2 -20.66 -78.09 -16.09
C LEU A 2 -20.91 -76.67 -16.63
N SER A 3 -20.03 -76.20 -17.45
CA SER A 3 -19.68 -76.42 -18.85
C SER A 3 -20.41 -75.46 -19.77
N GLY A 4 -19.75 -74.73 -20.52
CA GLY A 4 -19.34 -74.84 -21.92
C GLY A 4 -20.15 -73.84 -22.72
N GLU A 5 -19.87 -73.31 -23.82
CA GLU A 5 -18.89 -73.55 -24.86
C GLU A 5 -18.87 -72.43 -25.89
N PHE A 6 -17.83 -72.28 -26.54
CA PHE A 6 -17.53 -71.54 -27.79
C PHE A 6 -18.64 -71.49 -28.83
N ASN A 7 -18.80 -70.42 -29.58
CA ASN A 7 -18.90 -70.53 -31.01
C ASN A 7 -18.30 -69.34 -31.80
N ARG A 8 -17.47 -69.66 -32.77
CA ARG A 8 -16.93 -68.84 -33.85
C ARG A 8 -17.87 -68.89 -35.07
N SER A 9 -18.06 -67.81 -35.75
CA SER A 9 -18.17 -67.85 -37.26
C SER A 9 -18.11 -66.39 -37.78
N THR A 10 -17.18 -66.22 -38.59
CA THR A 10 -17.05 -66.06 -40.04
C THR A 10 -17.15 -64.64 -40.59
N ARG A 11 -16.08 -64.35 -41.28
CA ARG A 11 -15.80 -63.16 -42.08
C ARG A 11 -16.80 -62.97 -43.22
N GLN A 12 -17.21 -61.75 -43.47
CA GLN A 12 -17.48 -61.29 -44.83
C GLN A 12 -16.86 -59.91 -45.06
N ALA A 13 -15.94 -59.92 -46.06
CA ALA A 13 -15.33 -58.74 -46.62
C ALA A 13 -16.33 -58.00 -47.52
N ARG A 14 -16.54 -56.75 -47.33
CA ARG A 14 -17.11 -55.85 -48.33
C ARG A 14 -16.16 -54.72 -48.63
N SER A 15 -15.66 -54.75 -49.85
CA SER A 15 -14.87 -53.67 -50.45
C SER A 15 -15.70 -52.44 -50.66
N TRP A 16 -15.23 -51.30 -50.12
CA TRP A 16 -15.72 -49.99 -50.49
C TRP A 16 -14.59 -49.21 -51.13
N LEU A 17 -14.81 -48.77 -52.34
CA LEU A 17 -13.96 -47.82 -53.07
C LEU A 17 -13.84 -46.52 -52.27
N VAL A 18 -12.61 -46.13 -51.97
CA VAL A 18 -12.31 -44.80 -51.45
C VAL A 18 -12.02 -43.88 -52.63
N VAL A 19 -12.94 -42.97 -52.91
CA VAL A 19 -12.69 -41.85 -53.83
C VAL A 19 -11.91 -40.79 -53.04
N LEU A 20 -10.64 -40.59 -53.37
CA LEU A 20 -9.78 -39.52 -52.86
C LEU A 20 -10.19 -38.21 -53.53
N ALA A 21 -10.99 -37.41 -52.84
CA ALA A 21 -11.16 -35.99 -53.15
C ALA A 21 -10.04 -35.20 -52.47
N ALA A 22 -9.08 -34.72 -53.27
CA ALA A 22 -8.02 -33.83 -52.81
C ALA A 22 -8.62 -32.44 -52.50
N PHE A 23 -8.92 -32.14 -51.22
CA PHE A 23 -9.18 -30.80 -50.78
C PHE A 23 -7.82 -30.12 -50.56
N ALA A 24 -7.48 -29.17 -51.42
CA ALA A 24 -6.39 -28.22 -51.19
C ALA A 24 -6.79 -27.28 -50.03
N LEU A 25 -6.33 -27.54 -48.82
CA LEU A 25 -6.37 -26.64 -47.69
C LEU A 25 -5.40 -25.49 -47.98
N LEU A 26 -5.91 -24.36 -48.49
CA LEU A 26 -5.23 -23.08 -48.43
C LEU A 26 -5.11 -22.68 -46.94
N ALA A 27 -3.95 -22.96 -46.36
CA ALA A 27 -3.59 -22.44 -45.03
C ALA A 27 -3.46 -20.91 -45.13
N PHE A 28 -4.50 -20.20 -44.75
CA PHE A 28 -4.36 -18.79 -44.39
C PHE A 28 -3.51 -18.73 -43.11
N TRP A 29 -2.22 -18.53 -43.24
CA TRP A 29 -1.43 -18.02 -42.13
C TRP A 29 -1.86 -16.60 -41.88
N PRO A 30 -2.35 -16.25 -40.67
CA PRO A 30 -2.49 -14.84 -40.36
C PRO A 30 -1.10 -14.23 -40.39
N SER A 31 -0.89 -13.29 -41.28
CA SER A 31 0.29 -12.44 -41.26
C SER A 31 0.37 -11.87 -39.86
N ALA A 32 1.46 -12.14 -39.12
CA ALA A 32 1.77 -11.44 -37.92
C ALA A 32 1.82 -9.94 -38.30
N ALA A 33 0.79 -9.20 -37.96
CA ALA A 33 0.83 -7.76 -38.07
C ALA A 33 2.05 -7.30 -37.24
N SER A 34 3.07 -6.79 -37.90
CA SER A 34 4.17 -6.12 -37.22
C SER A 34 3.53 -5.03 -36.37
N ALA A 35 3.67 -5.13 -35.05
CA ALA A 35 3.20 -4.07 -34.16
C ALA A 35 3.87 -2.77 -34.65
N ALA A 36 3.08 -1.88 -35.22
CA ALA A 36 3.59 -0.58 -35.64
C ALA A 36 4.15 0.12 -34.39
N SER A 37 5.39 0.56 -34.46
CA SER A 37 5.98 1.35 -33.37
C SER A 37 5.09 2.57 -33.09
N SER A 38 4.78 2.83 -31.82
CA SER A 38 3.99 4.02 -31.44
C SER A 38 4.66 5.29 -31.98
N PRO A 39 3.89 6.21 -32.58
CA PRO A 39 4.45 7.46 -33.11
C PRO A 39 5.09 8.28 -31.98
N VAL A 40 6.23 8.91 -32.30
CA VAL A 40 7.00 9.71 -31.33
C VAL A 40 6.85 11.19 -31.63
N PHE A 41 6.55 11.97 -30.61
CA PHE A 41 6.34 13.41 -30.62
C PHE A 41 7.39 14.08 -29.73
N ASN A 42 8.54 14.43 -30.31
CA ASN A 42 9.63 15.04 -29.56
C ASN A 42 9.27 16.50 -29.20
N VAL A 43 9.27 16.85 -27.91
CA VAL A 43 8.85 18.17 -27.40
C VAL A 43 9.64 19.34 -28.04
N LYS A 44 10.89 19.12 -28.44
CA LYS A 44 11.71 20.12 -29.12
C LYS A 44 11.14 20.50 -30.49
N SER A 45 10.51 19.58 -31.18
CA SER A 45 9.80 19.86 -32.47
C SER A 45 8.57 20.75 -32.28
N TYR A 46 8.09 20.91 -31.05
CA TYR A 46 6.97 21.78 -30.68
C TYR A 46 7.41 23.09 -30.01
N GLY A 47 8.73 23.32 -29.92
CA GLY A 47 9.33 24.56 -29.44
C GLY A 47 9.87 24.49 -28.01
N ALA A 48 9.95 23.31 -27.39
CA ALA A 48 10.62 23.17 -26.09
C ALA A 48 12.13 23.37 -26.26
N THR A 49 12.73 24.10 -25.32
CA THR A 49 14.17 24.42 -25.37
C THR A 49 15.00 23.45 -24.49
N GLY A 50 14.47 23.05 -23.35
CA GLY A 50 15.17 22.22 -22.38
C GLY A 50 16.40 22.91 -21.74
N ASN A 51 16.39 24.25 -21.66
CA ASN A 51 17.51 25.06 -21.14
C ASN A 51 17.38 25.42 -19.65
N GLY A 52 16.31 24.99 -18.98
CA GLY A 52 16.04 25.22 -17.56
C GLY A 52 15.49 26.61 -17.20
N THR A 53 15.33 27.50 -18.15
CA THR A 53 14.88 28.89 -17.91
C THR A 53 13.65 29.29 -18.72
N THR A 54 13.53 28.77 -19.92
CA THR A 54 12.35 28.99 -20.76
C THR A 54 11.18 28.13 -20.25
N ASN A 55 9.98 28.74 -20.16
CA ASN A 55 8.79 27.94 -19.85
C ASN A 55 8.45 27.01 -21.02
N ASP A 56 8.72 25.73 -20.87
CA ASP A 56 8.52 24.69 -21.87
C ASP A 56 7.11 24.06 -21.82
N THR A 57 6.27 24.37 -20.81
CA THR A 57 4.91 23.83 -20.66
C THR A 57 4.06 23.97 -21.94
N PRO A 58 4.01 25.13 -22.62
CA PRO A 58 3.20 25.23 -23.84
C PRO A 58 3.64 24.29 -24.97
N ALA A 59 4.95 24.05 -25.08
CA ALA A 59 5.50 23.12 -26.08
C ALA A 59 5.18 21.68 -25.75
N ILE A 60 5.31 21.30 -24.47
CA ILE A 60 4.96 19.95 -23.97
C ILE A 60 3.48 19.67 -24.19
N ASN A 61 2.60 20.60 -23.82
CA ASN A 61 1.14 20.46 -24.02
C ASN A 61 0.76 20.39 -25.52
N LYS A 62 1.48 21.07 -26.40
CA LYS A 62 1.30 20.92 -27.86
C LYS A 62 1.69 19.53 -28.34
N ALA A 63 2.80 18.96 -27.84
CA ALA A 63 3.22 17.61 -28.21
C ALA A 63 2.22 16.56 -27.71
N ILE A 64 1.72 16.69 -26.47
CA ILE A 64 0.67 15.83 -25.90
C ILE A 64 -0.61 15.90 -26.76
N THR A 65 -1.03 17.12 -27.13
CA THR A 65 -2.20 17.33 -27.99
C THR A 65 -2.03 16.69 -29.37
N ALA A 66 -0.83 16.78 -29.95
CA ALA A 66 -0.53 16.17 -31.23
C ALA A 66 -0.55 14.64 -31.16
N ALA A 67 0.05 14.06 -30.11
CA ALA A 67 0.03 12.62 -29.86
C ALA A 67 -1.41 12.11 -29.70
N ASN A 68 -2.21 12.74 -28.85
CA ASN A 68 -3.61 12.36 -28.66
C ASN A 68 -4.43 12.46 -29.97
N LYS A 69 -4.28 13.53 -30.74
CA LYS A 69 -4.96 13.69 -32.06
C LYS A 69 -4.57 12.63 -33.08
N ALA A 70 -3.37 12.06 -32.97
CA ALA A 70 -2.90 10.96 -33.81
C ALA A 70 -3.45 9.59 -33.38
N GLY A 71 -4.27 9.55 -32.33
CA GLY A 71 -4.80 8.31 -31.75
C GLY A 71 -3.97 7.77 -30.60
N GLY A 72 -2.89 8.44 -30.24
CA GLY A 72 -1.95 8.07 -29.19
C GLY A 72 -0.49 8.14 -29.64
N GLY A 73 0.41 8.00 -28.69
CA GLY A 73 1.84 7.98 -28.97
C GLY A 73 2.73 8.35 -27.81
N ILE A 74 4.01 8.41 -28.09
CA ILE A 74 5.07 8.73 -27.11
C ILE A 74 5.43 10.21 -27.25
N VAL A 75 5.26 10.97 -26.18
CA VAL A 75 5.79 12.34 -26.08
C VAL A 75 7.19 12.24 -25.48
N GLU A 76 8.19 12.35 -26.35
CA GLU A 76 9.59 12.23 -25.97
C GLU A 76 10.11 13.56 -25.40
N VAL A 77 10.69 13.48 -24.21
CA VAL A 77 11.40 14.57 -23.52
C VAL A 77 12.89 14.23 -23.50
N PRO A 78 13.67 14.69 -24.47
CA PRO A 78 15.11 14.39 -24.57
C PRO A 78 15.91 14.97 -23.41
N SER A 79 17.19 14.59 -23.29
CA SER A 79 18.10 15.15 -22.30
C SER A 79 18.05 16.69 -22.29
N GLY A 80 17.94 17.28 -21.10
CA GLY A 80 17.82 18.71 -20.85
C GLY A 80 16.98 19.01 -19.60
N THR A 81 16.89 20.29 -19.22
CA THR A 81 16.04 20.74 -18.11
C THR A 81 14.88 21.57 -18.67
N TYR A 82 13.67 21.05 -18.57
CA TYR A 82 12.46 21.67 -19.10
C TYR A 82 11.69 22.31 -17.96
N LEU A 83 11.62 23.64 -17.94
CA LEU A 83 10.90 24.37 -16.91
C LEU A 83 9.40 24.25 -17.15
N ALA A 84 8.69 23.59 -16.21
CA ALA A 84 7.24 23.53 -16.16
C ALA A 84 6.71 24.75 -15.40
N GLY A 85 6.60 25.88 -16.10
CA GLY A 85 6.04 27.14 -15.59
C GLY A 85 4.52 27.21 -15.75
N GLY A 86 3.83 26.10 -15.71
CA GLY A 86 2.38 25.92 -15.80
C GLY A 86 2.04 24.43 -15.73
N SER A 87 0.76 24.12 -15.64
CA SER A 87 0.31 22.73 -15.57
C SER A 87 0.45 22.00 -16.91
N ILE A 88 0.99 20.78 -16.85
CA ILE A 88 1.02 19.85 -17.98
C ILE A 88 -0.27 19.06 -17.94
N HIS A 89 -1.05 19.13 -19.01
CA HIS A 89 -2.35 18.46 -19.13
C HIS A 89 -2.20 17.14 -19.86
N LEU A 90 -2.40 16.02 -19.16
CA LEU A 90 -2.38 14.70 -19.79
C LEU A 90 -3.63 14.49 -20.64
N LEU A 91 -3.49 13.68 -21.68
CA LEU A 91 -4.59 13.22 -22.54
C LEU A 91 -4.50 11.70 -22.72
N SER A 92 -5.63 11.06 -22.98
CA SER A 92 -5.70 9.61 -23.17
C SER A 92 -4.80 9.12 -24.31
N ASN A 93 -4.29 7.90 -24.16
CA ASN A 93 -3.40 7.21 -25.11
C ASN A 93 -2.04 7.89 -25.28
N VAL A 94 -1.58 8.68 -24.31
CA VAL A 94 -0.28 9.38 -24.37
C VAL A 94 0.64 8.87 -23.26
N THR A 95 1.85 8.50 -23.65
CA THR A 95 2.95 8.18 -22.73
C THR A 95 4.01 9.27 -22.81
N ILE A 96 4.36 9.88 -21.67
CA ILE A 96 5.49 10.80 -21.57
C ILE A 96 6.75 9.97 -21.33
N GLN A 97 7.68 9.96 -22.27
CA GLN A 97 8.97 9.32 -22.14
C GLN A 97 10.03 10.34 -21.73
N LEU A 98 10.58 10.17 -20.55
CA LEU A 98 11.66 10.98 -20.00
C LEU A 98 13.00 10.29 -20.28
N ASP A 99 13.76 10.79 -21.25
CA ASP A 99 15.04 10.20 -21.59
C ASP A 99 16.07 10.38 -20.46
N LYS A 100 17.10 9.58 -20.48
CA LYS A 100 18.22 9.71 -19.52
C LYS A 100 18.77 11.13 -19.57
N GLY A 101 18.83 11.80 -18.41
CA GLY A 101 19.31 13.16 -18.29
C GLY A 101 18.27 14.24 -18.59
N SER A 102 17.01 13.86 -18.85
CA SER A 102 15.91 14.83 -18.88
C SER A 102 15.41 15.15 -17.49
N THR A 103 15.00 16.38 -17.26
CA THR A 103 14.33 16.83 -16.04
C THR A 103 13.16 17.74 -16.38
N LEU A 104 11.95 17.36 -15.97
CA LEU A 104 10.84 18.30 -15.87
C LEU A 104 10.98 19.02 -14.53
N ALA A 105 11.25 20.32 -14.55
CA ALA A 105 11.58 21.12 -13.38
C ALA A 105 10.42 22.03 -12.99
N GLY A 106 9.98 21.98 -11.76
CA GLY A 106 8.92 22.81 -11.21
C GLY A 106 9.28 24.28 -11.08
N ALA A 107 8.29 25.15 -11.29
CA ALA A 107 8.31 26.57 -11.02
C ALA A 107 7.61 26.92 -9.70
N SER A 108 7.77 28.16 -9.23
CA SER A 108 7.10 28.62 -8.00
C SER A 108 5.65 29.05 -8.21
N SER A 109 5.22 29.21 -9.46
CA SER A 109 3.85 29.63 -9.80
C SER A 109 3.59 29.40 -11.29
N GLY A 110 2.34 29.63 -11.72
CA GLY A 110 1.89 29.50 -13.11
C GLY A 110 1.00 28.27 -13.31
N TYR A 111 0.78 27.49 -12.27
CA TYR A 111 -0.08 26.30 -12.31
C TYR A 111 -1.56 26.66 -12.29
N ASP A 112 -2.37 25.72 -12.74
CA ASP A 112 -3.82 25.88 -12.75
C ASP A 112 -4.35 26.12 -11.33
N ALA A 113 -5.47 26.81 -11.25
CA ALA A 113 -6.16 26.98 -9.98
C ALA A 113 -6.82 25.65 -9.57
N ALA A 114 -6.87 25.42 -8.27
CA ALA A 114 -7.67 24.35 -7.72
C ALA A 114 -9.13 24.50 -8.16
N GLU A 115 -9.75 23.39 -8.51
CA GLU A 115 -11.19 23.34 -8.77
C GLU A 115 -11.99 23.41 -7.47
N ALA A 116 -13.23 23.86 -7.54
CA ALA A 116 -14.14 23.80 -6.41
C ALA A 116 -14.57 22.33 -6.17
N ASN A 117 -14.50 21.88 -4.92
CA ASN A 117 -14.96 20.56 -4.55
C ASN A 117 -16.02 20.63 -3.42
N PRO A 118 -17.26 20.21 -3.65
CA PRO A 118 -18.32 20.23 -2.65
C PRO A 118 -18.05 19.27 -1.47
N ASN A 119 -17.05 18.41 -1.59
CA ASN A 119 -16.68 17.40 -0.60
C ASN A 119 -15.48 17.81 0.27
N ASP A 120 -14.93 19.01 0.13
CA ASP A 120 -13.77 19.52 0.89
C ASP A 120 -13.87 19.27 2.39
N LYS A 121 -15.07 19.39 2.96
CA LYS A 121 -15.32 19.20 4.39
C LYS A 121 -14.99 17.81 4.93
N TYR A 122 -14.82 16.82 4.04
CA TYR A 122 -14.50 15.45 4.42
C TYR A 122 -12.99 15.15 4.34
N GLN A 123 -12.22 15.98 3.64
CA GLN A 123 -10.83 15.68 3.32
C GLN A 123 -9.93 16.87 3.63
N ASP A 124 -8.63 16.61 3.72
CA ASP A 124 -7.62 17.66 3.71
C ASP A 124 -7.53 18.26 2.29
N TYR A 125 -7.05 19.51 2.21
CA TYR A 125 -6.98 20.25 0.95
C TYR A 125 -6.35 19.42 -0.19
N GLY A 126 -5.20 18.83 0.05
CA GLY A 126 -4.47 18.09 -0.98
C GLY A 126 -5.20 16.85 -1.51
N HIS A 127 -6.09 16.24 -0.71
CA HIS A 127 -6.92 15.12 -1.14
C HIS A 127 -8.15 15.54 -1.93
N SER A 128 -8.59 16.79 -1.83
CA SER A 128 -9.83 17.28 -2.43
C SER A 128 -9.65 18.18 -3.64
N HIS A 129 -8.43 18.59 -3.95
CA HIS A 129 -8.12 19.44 -5.10
C HIS A 129 -7.06 18.76 -5.97
N PHE A 130 -7.24 18.76 -7.28
CA PHE A 130 -6.46 17.93 -8.20
C PHE A 130 -5.78 18.72 -9.31
N HIS A 131 -6.28 19.92 -9.68
CA HIS A 131 -5.79 20.68 -10.81
C HIS A 131 -4.55 21.53 -10.48
N ASP A 132 -4.37 21.92 -9.23
CA ASP A 132 -3.21 22.66 -8.74
C ASP A 132 -1.96 21.79 -8.61
N ALA A 133 -1.64 21.11 -9.69
CA ALA A 133 -0.53 20.17 -9.80
C ALA A 133 0.36 20.50 -11.00
N MET A 134 1.61 20.03 -10.96
CA MET A 134 2.53 20.18 -12.09
C MET A 134 2.05 19.40 -13.32
N ILE A 135 1.53 18.19 -13.09
CA ILE A 135 0.97 17.34 -14.14
C ILE A 135 -0.35 16.79 -13.62
N TRP A 136 -1.42 16.98 -14.36
CA TRP A 136 -2.71 16.42 -13.96
C TRP A 136 -3.52 15.86 -15.12
N GLY A 137 -4.47 14.99 -14.76
CA GLY A 137 -5.41 14.39 -15.70
C GLY A 137 -6.64 13.83 -15.01
N ASN A 138 -7.79 13.89 -15.67
CA ASN A 138 -9.06 13.40 -15.16
C ASN A 138 -9.81 12.63 -16.25
N GLY A 139 -10.30 11.42 -15.92
CA GLY A 139 -11.08 10.58 -16.83
C GLY A 139 -10.27 10.03 -18.01
N LEU A 140 -9.00 9.73 -17.81
CA LEU A 140 -8.08 9.34 -18.89
C LEU A 140 -7.90 7.82 -18.99
N THR A 141 -7.58 7.36 -20.19
CA THR A 141 -7.26 5.95 -20.45
C THR A 141 -5.89 5.80 -21.12
N ASN A 142 -5.19 4.70 -20.78
CA ASN A 142 -3.89 4.35 -21.41
C ASN A 142 -2.88 5.49 -21.36
N ILE A 143 -2.51 5.92 -20.17
CA ILE A 143 -1.53 6.98 -19.93
C ILE A 143 -0.29 6.43 -19.27
N GLY A 144 0.84 7.11 -19.40
CA GLY A 144 2.05 6.63 -18.74
C GLY A 144 3.19 7.63 -18.68
N PHE A 145 4.14 7.28 -17.82
CA PHE A 145 5.43 7.92 -17.68
C PHE A 145 6.50 6.84 -17.73
N THR A 146 7.43 6.96 -18.65
CA THR A 146 8.48 5.94 -18.85
C THR A 146 9.85 6.58 -19.03
N GLY A 147 10.88 5.75 -19.01
CA GLY A 147 12.26 6.21 -19.20
C GLY A 147 13.04 6.31 -17.90
N SER A 148 14.14 7.05 -17.90
CA SER A 148 15.05 7.19 -16.75
C SER A 148 15.34 8.66 -16.40
N GLY A 149 14.45 9.57 -16.80
CA GLY A 149 14.52 10.98 -16.43
C GLY A 149 13.87 11.30 -15.10
N THR A 150 13.78 12.57 -14.78
CA THR A 150 13.32 13.07 -13.47
C THR A 150 12.18 14.07 -13.63
N ILE A 151 11.19 13.98 -12.73
CA ILE A 151 10.19 15.02 -12.47
C ILE A 151 10.53 15.61 -11.11
N ASP A 152 10.81 16.90 -11.03
CA ASP A 152 11.37 17.53 -9.82
C ASP A 152 10.67 18.86 -9.51
N GLY A 153 9.94 18.93 -8.40
CA GLY A 153 9.27 20.15 -7.93
C GLY A 153 10.23 21.26 -7.47
N LYS A 154 11.55 20.96 -7.40
CA LYS A 154 12.60 21.93 -7.03
C LYS A 154 12.40 22.59 -5.66
N GLY A 155 11.64 21.99 -4.75
CA GLY A 155 11.29 22.59 -3.46
C GLY A 155 10.42 23.85 -3.61
N LYS A 156 9.62 23.94 -4.66
CA LYS A 156 8.76 25.11 -4.96
C LYS A 156 7.30 24.85 -4.62
N PHE A 157 6.94 23.60 -4.40
CA PHE A 157 5.56 23.21 -4.20
C PHE A 157 5.13 23.35 -2.74
N ALA A 158 3.84 23.58 -2.55
CA ALA A 158 3.27 23.67 -1.20
C ALA A 158 3.20 22.29 -0.56
N THR A 159 3.43 22.24 0.75
CA THR A 159 3.23 21.04 1.58
C THR A 159 1.89 21.08 2.36
N GLY A 160 1.05 22.03 2.04
CA GLY A 160 -0.30 22.24 2.55
C GLY A 160 -1.10 23.01 1.51
N THR A 161 -2.04 23.87 1.93
CA THR A 161 -2.82 24.70 1.00
C THR A 161 -1.90 25.63 0.18
N PRO A 162 -1.85 25.50 -1.17
CA PRO A 162 -0.99 26.32 -2.01
C PRO A 162 -1.47 27.76 -2.11
N LYS A 163 -0.54 28.65 -2.44
CA LYS A 163 -0.87 30.02 -2.86
C LYS A 163 -1.42 29.98 -4.29
N SER A 164 -2.11 31.04 -4.68
CA SER A 164 -2.62 31.17 -6.06
C SER A 164 -1.53 30.93 -7.10
N GLY A 165 -1.78 29.97 -8.00
CA GLY A 165 -0.86 29.53 -9.05
C GLY A 165 0.33 28.69 -8.58
N GLN A 166 0.42 28.32 -7.32
CA GLN A 166 1.41 27.37 -6.81
C GLN A 166 0.84 25.95 -6.90
N ALA A 167 1.65 24.99 -7.30
CA ALA A 167 1.28 23.56 -7.20
C ALA A 167 1.57 23.00 -5.81
N ASP A 168 0.87 21.92 -5.48
CA ASP A 168 1.14 21.10 -4.28
C ASP A 168 1.43 19.63 -4.60
N LYS A 169 1.40 19.22 -5.89
CA LYS A 169 1.64 17.85 -6.34
C LYS A 169 2.49 17.81 -7.61
N LEU A 170 3.30 16.76 -7.77
CA LEU A 170 3.96 16.50 -9.05
C LEU A 170 2.98 15.89 -10.04
N ILE A 171 2.31 14.80 -9.66
CA ILE A 171 1.35 14.09 -10.51
C ILE A 171 0.04 13.92 -9.75
N SER A 172 -1.05 14.39 -10.36
CA SER A 172 -2.41 14.28 -9.83
C SER A 172 -3.34 13.68 -10.88
N LEU A 173 -3.82 12.46 -10.63
CA LEU A 173 -4.66 11.73 -11.57
C LEU A 173 -5.96 11.31 -10.91
N THR A 174 -7.07 11.53 -11.59
CA THR A 174 -8.39 11.12 -11.12
C THR A 174 -9.14 10.36 -12.20
N ARG A 175 -9.90 9.33 -11.80
CA ARG A 175 -10.78 8.55 -12.72
C ARG A 175 -10.04 8.04 -13.95
N CYS A 176 -8.86 7.45 -13.76
CA CYS A 176 -8.06 6.94 -14.87
C CYS A 176 -8.08 5.41 -14.96
N THR A 177 -7.78 4.88 -16.16
CA THR A 177 -7.66 3.44 -16.39
C THR A 177 -6.44 3.15 -17.27
N GLY A 178 -5.60 2.22 -16.87
CA GLY A 178 -4.38 1.89 -17.60
C GLY A 178 -3.28 2.93 -17.41
N LEU A 179 -2.77 3.05 -16.18
CA LEU A 179 -1.61 3.90 -15.85
C LEU A 179 -0.33 3.07 -15.81
N THR A 180 0.69 3.50 -16.53
CA THR A 180 2.04 2.91 -16.49
C THR A 180 3.05 3.90 -15.91
N LEU A 181 3.80 3.49 -14.87
CA LEU A 181 4.92 4.25 -14.29
C LEU A 181 6.18 3.38 -14.35
N ASN A 182 7.14 3.71 -15.20
CA ASN A 182 8.31 2.83 -15.40
C ASN A 182 9.62 3.62 -15.46
N GLY A 183 10.53 3.32 -14.53
CA GLY A 183 11.92 3.77 -14.54
C GLY A 183 12.18 5.21 -14.14
N ILE A 184 11.15 6.04 -13.99
CA ILE A 184 11.29 7.46 -13.69
C ILE A 184 11.64 7.75 -12.23
N THR A 185 12.19 8.93 -11.99
CA THR A 185 12.45 9.47 -10.65
C THR A 185 11.61 10.71 -10.37
N LEU A 186 10.97 10.74 -9.20
CA LEU A 186 10.19 11.88 -8.71
C LEU A 186 10.92 12.51 -7.52
N LYS A 187 11.01 13.85 -7.48
CA LYS A 187 11.70 14.57 -6.40
C LYS A 187 10.92 15.81 -5.97
N ASN A 188 10.99 16.12 -4.67
CA ASN A 188 10.40 17.34 -4.11
C ASN A 188 8.92 17.46 -4.48
N GLY A 189 8.11 16.53 -3.96
CA GLY A 189 6.71 16.31 -4.36
C GLY A 189 5.70 17.33 -3.86
N GLY A 190 6.09 18.18 -2.91
CA GLY A 190 5.16 19.06 -2.22
C GLY A 190 4.29 18.30 -1.22
N HIS A 191 2.98 18.43 -1.32
CA HIS A 191 2.03 17.66 -0.50
C HIS A 191 2.03 16.19 -0.90
N PHE A 192 2.02 15.90 -2.22
CA PHE A 192 2.12 14.53 -2.76
C PHE A 192 3.08 14.47 -3.96
N ALA A 193 3.97 13.49 -3.97
CA ALA A 193 4.69 13.21 -5.21
C ALA A 193 3.75 12.62 -6.26
N ILE A 194 2.91 11.65 -5.88
CA ILE A 194 1.83 11.13 -6.72
C ILE A 194 0.55 11.02 -5.91
N LEU A 195 -0.53 11.51 -6.47
CA LEU A 195 -1.89 11.22 -6.02
C LEU A 195 -2.65 10.57 -7.18
N THR A 196 -3.14 9.34 -6.96
CA THR A 196 -4.07 8.66 -7.87
C THR A 196 -5.37 8.39 -7.12
N ASN A 197 -6.51 8.87 -7.62
CA ASN A 197 -7.82 8.67 -7.01
C ASN A 197 -8.81 8.15 -8.06
N ASP A 198 -9.39 6.96 -7.83
CA ASP A 198 -10.22 6.24 -8.80
C ASP A 198 -9.44 5.93 -10.10
N CYS A 199 -8.19 5.53 -9.96
CA CYS A 199 -7.36 5.07 -11.06
C CYS A 199 -7.20 3.56 -10.99
N ASN A 200 -7.54 2.85 -12.07
CA ASN A 200 -7.53 1.40 -12.13
C ASN A 200 -6.56 0.88 -13.20
N ASP A 201 -6.21 -0.41 -13.13
CA ASP A 201 -5.24 -1.04 -14.02
C ASP A 201 -3.90 -0.28 -14.01
N ILE A 202 -3.30 -0.17 -12.82
CA ILE A 202 -2.01 0.52 -12.61
C ILE A 202 -0.86 -0.48 -12.65
N THR A 203 0.15 -0.20 -13.46
CA THR A 203 1.41 -0.93 -13.46
C THR A 203 2.56 0.01 -13.17
N SER A 204 3.36 -0.29 -12.15
CA SER A 204 4.57 0.47 -11.81
C SER A 204 5.77 -0.45 -11.69
N ASP A 205 6.88 -0.08 -12.32
CA ASP A 205 8.13 -0.81 -12.22
C ASP A 205 9.33 0.15 -12.17
N HIS A 206 10.31 -0.14 -11.28
CA HIS A 206 11.51 0.67 -11.10
C HIS A 206 11.25 2.17 -10.86
N LEU A 207 10.19 2.50 -10.11
CA LEU A 207 9.86 3.87 -9.73
C LEU A 207 10.68 4.31 -8.51
N THR A 208 11.27 5.51 -8.57
CA THR A 208 11.93 6.12 -7.41
C THR A 208 11.23 7.41 -7.01
N ILE A 209 10.85 7.52 -5.74
CA ILE A 209 10.25 8.73 -5.15
C ILE A 209 11.17 9.23 -4.01
N ALA A 210 11.70 10.43 -4.17
CA ALA A 210 12.59 11.07 -3.21
C ALA A 210 12.04 12.44 -2.77
N THR A 211 11.13 12.41 -1.80
CA THR A 211 10.41 13.58 -1.28
C THR A 211 10.54 13.73 0.25
N ALA A 212 11.66 13.25 0.80
CA ALA A 212 11.91 13.24 2.25
C ALA A 212 11.96 14.64 2.90
N SER A 213 12.07 15.71 2.11
CA SER A 213 12.00 17.10 2.56
C SER A 213 10.58 17.69 2.53
N ASP A 214 9.63 17.01 1.90
CA ASP A 214 8.25 17.47 1.70
C ASP A 214 7.26 16.62 2.50
N ARG A 215 6.20 16.06 1.87
CA ARG A 215 5.22 15.21 2.57
C ARG A 215 5.16 13.80 1.98
N ASP A 216 4.05 13.43 1.35
CA ASP A 216 3.75 12.05 1.01
C ASP A 216 4.47 11.60 -0.28
N GLY A 217 4.78 10.32 -0.34
CA GLY A 217 5.27 9.66 -1.53
C GLY A 217 4.13 9.39 -2.53
N TRP A 218 3.52 8.21 -2.46
CA TRP A 218 2.42 7.85 -3.35
C TRP A 218 1.16 7.51 -2.57
N ASN A 219 0.10 8.27 -2.79
CA ASN A 219 -1.24 8.00 -2.32
C ASN A 219 -2.04 7.29 -3.42
N VAL A 220 -2.30 6.00 -3.23
CA VAL A 220 -3.13 5.16 -4.09
C VAL A 220 -4.53 5.14 -3.47
N ILE A 221 -5.45 5.92 -4.04
CA ILE A 221 -6.76 6.16 -3.45
C ILE A 221 -7.82 5.49 -4.33
N SER A 222 -8.66 4.65 -3.74
CA SER A 222 -9.79 4.02 -4.42
C SER A 222 -9.40 3.37 -5.76
N ALA A 223 -8.43 2.45 -5.74
CA ALA A 223 -7.87 1.82 -6.92
C ALA A 223 -8.08 0.31 -6.95
N GLN A 224 -8.19 -0.25 -8.14
CA GLN A 224 -8.27 -1.70 -8.38
C GLN A 224 -7.25 -2.14 -9.45
N HIS A 225 -6.83 -3.41 -9.38
CA HIS A 225 -5.88 -4.03 -10.31
C HIS A 225 -4.55 -3.24 -10.36
N VAL A 226 -3.86 -3.19 -9.23
CA VAL A 226 -2.61 -2.44 -9.09
C VAL A 226 -1.44 -3.38 -8.93
N GLN A 227 -0.43 -3.24 -9.77
CA GLN A 227 0.84 -3.97 -9.69
C GLN A 227 1.99 -2.99 -9.54
N ILE A 228 2.71 -3.08 -8.43
CA ILE A 228 3.86 -2.24 -8.12
C ILE A 228 5.06 -3.15 -7.89
N THR A 229 6.12 -2.97 -8.66
CA THR A 229 7.36 -3.75 -8.54
C THR A 229 8.58 -2.84 -8.48
N ASN A 230 9.62 -3.26 -7.74
CA ASN A 230 10.92 -2.58 -7.71
C ASN A 230 10.80 -1.07 -7.37
N ILE A 231 9.99 -0.72 -6.37
CA ILE A 231 9.78 0.67 -5.98
C ILE A 231 10.70 1.09 -4.83
N ASN A 232 11.20 2.32 -4.89
CA ASN A 232 11.93 2.94 -3.80
C ASN A 232 11.27 4.27 -3.43
N VAL A 233 10.77 4.38 -2.18
CA VAL A 233 10.11 5.59 -1.70
C VAL A 233 10.80 6.11 -0.45
N SER A 234 11.25 7.35 -0.50
CA SER A 234 11.70 8.11 0.66
C SER A 234 10.88 9.38 0.79
N SER A 235 10.03 9.45 1.81
CA SER A 235 9.13 10.56 2.11
C SER A 235 9.41 11.16 3.49
N ASN A 236 8.86 12.35 3.75
CA ASN A 236 8.77 12.84 5.11
C ASN A 236 7.51 12.33 5.81
N ASP A 237 6.36 12.47 5.16
CA ASP A 237 5.07 11.94 5.62
C ASP A 237 4.90 10.49 5.11
N ASP A 238 3.72 10.03 4.76
CA ASP A 238 3.45 8.65 4.35
C ASP A 238 4.23 8.26 3.07
N ALA A 239 4.82 7.06 3.02
CA ALA A 239 5.62 6.66 1.87
C ALA A 239 4.79 6.02 0.76
N LEU A 240 4.23 4.85 0.97
CA LEU A 240 3.30 4.18 0.07
C LEU A 240 2.03 3.84 0.85
N VAL A 241 0.91 4.46 0.47
CA VAL A 241 -0.32 4.34 1.23
C VAL A 241 -1.53 4.09 0.35
N PHE A 242 -2.39 3.23 0.86
CA PHE A 242 -3.66 2.86 0.22
C PHE A 242 -4.80 3.52 1.00
N LYS A 243 -5.57 4.36 0.33
CA LYS A 243 -6.63 5.15 0.94
C LYS A 243 -7.96 4.97 0.22
N SER A 244 -9.03 5.34 0.88
CA SER A 244 -10.33 5.56 0.27
C SER A 244 -10.95 6.77 0.92
N ASP A 245 -11.05 7.84 0.17
CA ASP A 245 -11.61 9.10 0.63
C ASP A 245 -13.01 9.36 0.05
N TRP A 246 -13.59 10.50 0.38
CA TRP A 246 -14.87 10.96 -0.16
C TRP A 246 -14.71 12.13 -1.13
N ALA A 247 -13.49 12.41 -1.60
CA ALA A 247 -13.19 13.57 -2.43
C ALA A 247 -13.99 13.57 -3.76
N LEU A 248 -14.23 12.40 -4.32
CA LEU A 248 -15.01 12.24 -5.55
C LEU A 248 -16.52 12.11 -5.32
N GLY A 249 -17.00 12.23 -4.07
CA GLY A 249 -18.42 12.24 -3.70
C GLY A 249 -19.07 10.87 -3.66
N ALA A 250 -18.28 9.80 -3.63
CA ALA A 250 -18.75 8.43 -3.58
C ALA A 250 -17.76 7.53 -2.83
N THR A 251 -18.26 6.42 -2.30
CA THR A 251 -17.43 5.29 -1.88
C THR A 251 -17.10 4.46 -3.11
N LEU A 252 -15.84 4.36 -3.44
CA LEU A 252 -15.35 3.67 -4.64
C LEU A 252 -14.64 2.37 -4.27
N PRO A 253 -14.60 1.36 -5.17
CA PRO A 253 -13.92 0.09 -4.91
C PRO A 253 -12.41 0.24 -4.71
N ASN A 254 -11.84 -0.63 -3.87
CA ASN A 254 -10.40 -0.80 -3.69
C ASN A 254 -10.06 -2.28 -3.65
N GLY A 255 -8.97 -2.68 -4.26
CA GLY A 255 -8.46 -4.04 -4.10
C GLY A 255 -7.77 -4.61 -5.32
N ASP A 256 -7.41 -5.88 -5.22
CA ASP A 256 -6.59 -6.57 -6.20
C ASP A 256 -5.25 -5.81 -6.44
N VAL A 257 -4.48 -5.74 -5.36
CA VAL A 257 -3.21 -4.99 -5.31
C VAL A 257 -2.06 -5.91 -4.97
N SER A 258 -1.00 -5.85 -5.74
CA SER A 258 0.26 -6.50 -5.44
C SER A 258 1.42 -5.51 -5.41
N VAL A 259 2.23 -5.57 -4.35
CA VAL A 259 3.48 -4.82 -4.24
C VAL A 259 4.60 -5.82 -3.99
N ASN A 260 5.60 -5.81 -4.84
CA ASN A 260 6.73 -6.71 -4.72
C ASN A 260 8.06 -5.97 -4.87
N ASN A 261 9.02 -6.27 -4.00
CA ASN A 261 10.34 -5.66 -3.96
C ASN A 261 10.26 -4.12 -3.79
N ALA A 262 9.93 -3.70 -2.56
CA ALA A 262 9.80 -2.28 -2.22
C ALA A 262 10.74 -1.90 -1.08
N THR A 263 11.47 -0.78 -1.24
CA THR A 263 12.20 -0.13 -0.15
C THR A 263 11.47 1.15 0.25
N LEU A 264 11.02 1.22 1.49
CA LEU A 264 10.16 2.30 1.98
C LEU A 264 10.78 3.02 3.18
N SER A 265 10.67 4.35 3.20
CA SER A 265 11.12 5.19 4.30
C SER A 265 10.20 6.40 4.48
N ALA A 266 9.72 6.62 5.71
CA ALA A 266 8.90 7.76 6.09
C ALA A 266 9.49 8.44 7.34
N ASN A 267 9.92 9.71 7.23
CA ASN A 267 10.64 10.37 8.33
C ASN A 267 9.75 10.62 9.55
N CYS A 268 8.54 11.11 9.35
CA CYS A 268 7.62 11.43 10.46
C CYS A 268 6.46 10.44 10.60
N CYS A 269 6.16 9.69 9.55
CA CYS A 269 4.85 9.05 9.47
C CYS A 269 4.93 7.59 9.02
N ASN A 270 4.00 7.09 8.20
CA ASN A 270 3.85 5.66 7.98
C ASN A 270 4.61 5.20 6.73
N ALA A 271 5.25 4.04 6.80
CA ALA A 271 5.96 3.50 5.64
C ALA A 271 5.00 2.80 4.67
N LEU A 272 4.22 1.84 5.14
CA LEU A 272 3.21 1.11 4.36
C LEU A 272 1.91 1.08 5.15
N MET A 273 0.85 1.68 4.61
CA MET A 273 -0.36 1.88 5.40
C MET A 273 -1.65 1.81 4.59
N PHE A 274 -2.69 1.26 5.21
CA PHE A 274 -4.09 1.48 4.84
C PHE A 274 -4.63 2.64 5.68
N GLY A 275 -4.92 3.76 5.02
CA GLY A 275 -5.46 4.94 5.68
C GLY A 275 -4.54 6.17 5.63
N SER A 276 -4.83 7.20 6.46
CA SER A 276 -5.91 7.25 7.46
C SER A 276 -7.33 7.38 6.89
N GLU A 277 -7.49 7.84 5.64
CA GLU A 277 -8.78 7.96 4.97
C GLU A 277 -9.26 6.57 4.54
N THR A 278 -10.39 6.10 5.11
CA THR A 278 -10.88 4.73 4.94
C THR A 278 -12.41 4.69 4.85
N CYS A 279 -12.94 5.32 3.79
CA CYS A 279 -14.38 5.35 3.50
C CYS A 279 -14.87 4.05 2.85
N GLY A 280 -14.17 3.59 1.80
CA GLY A 280 -14.51 2.37 1.05
C GLY A 280 -13.71 1.16 1.53
N ASN A 281 -14.22 -0.01 1.25
CA ASN A 281 -13.62 -1.28 1.67
C ASN A 281 -12.34 -1.59 0.89
N PHE A 282 -11.44 -2.34 1.53
CA PHE A 282 -10.19 -2.84 0.95
C PHE A 282 -10.18 -4.36 1.02
N THR A 283 -9.82 -5.02 -0.10
CA THR A 283 -9.70 -6.48 -0.13
C THR A 283 -8.73 -6.96 -1.20
N GLY A 284 -8.00 -8.04 -0.92
CA GLY A 284 -7.06 -8.62 -1.89
C GLY A 284 -5.78 -7.82 -2.06
N TYR A 285 -5.00 -7.68 -1.00
CA TYR A 285 -3.70 -7.01 -1.02
C TYR A 285 -2.59 -7.99 -0.67
N THR A 286 -1.54 -8.01 -1.46
CA THR A 286 -0.34 -8.81 -1.20
C THR A 286 0.91 -7.92 -1.27
N PHE A 287 1.70 -7.97 -0.21
CA PHE A 287 2.97 -7.26 -0.07
C PHE A 287 4.08 -8.27 0.13
N THR A 288 5.00 -8.37 -0.80
CA THR A 288 6.09 -9.35 -0.77
C THR A 288 7.45 -8.67 -0.94
N ASP A 289 8.46 -9.13 -0.22
CA ASP A 289 9.83 -8.59 -0.28
C ASP A 289 9.87 -7.08 0.03
N ILE A 290 9.37 -6.69 1.19
CA ILE A 290 9.29 -5.29 1.62
C ILE A 290 10.41 -4.96 2.62
N ASP A 291 11.20 -3.95 2.33
CA ASP A 291 12.21 -3.40 3.23
C ASP A 291 11.80 -2.02 3.73
N ILE A 292 11.50 -1.91 5.02
CA ILE A 292 11.16 -0.64 5.68
C ILE A 292 12.36 -0.18 6.49
N THR A 293 13.03 0.86 6.00
CA THR A 293 14.25 1.38 6.61
C THR A 293 13.99 2.45 7.67
N LYS A 294 12.79 3.02 7.71
CA LYS A 294 12.34 3.98 8.72
C LYS A 294 10.84 4.20 8.65
N ALA A 295 10.20 4.34 9.80
CA ALA A 295 8.84 4.89 9.92
C ALA A 295 8.69 5.67 11.24
N GLY A 296 8.40 6.97 11.14
CA GLY A 296 8.18 7.82 12.30
C GLY A 296 6.88 7.52 13.05
N LYS A 297 5.99 6.73 12.43
CA LYS A 297 4.77 6.15 13.03
C LYS A 297 4.80 4.63 12.86
N SER A 298 3.95 4.09 11.99
CA SER A 298 3.84 2.65 11.79
C SER A 298 4.72 2.16 10.64
N GLY A 299 5.42 1.06 10.83
CA GLY A 299 6.04 0.30 9.75
C GLY A 299 4.95 -0.28 8.84
N LEU A 300 4.15 -1.17 9.39
CA LEU A 300 2.94 -1.71 8.78
C LEU A 300 1.72 -1.17 9.53
N GLY A 301 0.85 -0.42 8.86
CA GLY A 301 -0.32 0.20 9.45
C GLY A 301 -1.61 -0.22 8.75
N ILE A 302 -2.62 -0.62 9.53
CA ILE A 302 -3.98 -0.85 9.03
C ILE A 302 -4.94 -0.13 9.95
N VAL A 303 -5.62 0.91 9.45
CA VAL A 303 -6.60 1.61 10.26
C VAL A 303 -7.92 1.76 9.53
N SER A 304 -9.01 1.44 10.21
CA SER A 304 -10.37 1.68 9.72
C SER A 304 -10.97 2.81 10.55
N MET A 305 -10.81 4.05 10.10
CA MET A 305 -11.24 5.25 10.83
C MET A 305 -12.60 5.78 10.39
N ASP A 306 -13.00 5.47 9.15
CA ASP A 306 -14.14 6.09 8.50
C ASP A 306 -15.20 5.08 8.04
N GLY A 307 -15.14 3.84 8.55
CA GLY A 307 -16.15 2.81 8.34
C GLY A 307 -15.78 1.72 7.33
N ALA A 308 -14.57 1.70 6.80
CA ALA A 308 -14.12 0.66 5.87
C ALA A 308 -14.07 -0.72 6.50
N LYS A 309 -14.34 -1.74 5.68
CA LYS A 309 -13.98 -3.14 5.95
C LYS A 309 -12.67 -3.42 5.22
N ILE A 310 -11.65 -3.83 5.98
CA ILE A 310 -10.32 -4.16 5.46
C ILE A 310 -10.10 -5.64 5.67
N SER A 311 -9.85 -6.40 4.60
CA SER A 311 -9.71 -7.85 4.69
C SER A 311 -8.89 -8.46 3.55
N ASN A 312 -8.45 -9.70 3.74
CA ASN A 312 -7.65 -10.44 2.77
C ASN A 312 -6.37 -9.65 2.40
N VAL A 313 -5.52 -9.46 3.42
CA VAL A 313 -4.23 -8.77 3.29
C VAL A 313 -3.12 -9.70 3.74
N THR A 314 -2.11 -9.88 2.91
CA THR A 314 -0.92 -10.67 3.24
C THR A 314 0.33 -9.80 3.16
N TYR A 315 1.14 -9.85 4.20
CA TYR A 315 2.51 -9.34 4.25
C TYR A 315 3.46 -10.54 4.34
N ASP A 316 4.34 -10.67 3.37
CA ASP A 316 5.27 -11.81 3.26
C ASP A 316 6.69 -11.32 3.00
N HIS A 317 7.68 -11.86 3.71
CA HIS A 317 9.08 -11.46 3.63
C HIS A 317 9.28 -9.94 3.85
N VAL A 318 8.93 -9.46 5.06
CA VAL A 318 9.07 -8.04 5.43
C VAL A 318 10.23 -7.86 6.40
N THR A 319 11.18 -7.01 6.04
CA THR A 319 12.22 -6.54 6.97
C THR A 319 11.96 -5.10 7.37
N MET A 320 12.10 -4.82 8.66
CA MET A 320 11.91 -3.48 9.20
C MET A 320 13.05 -3.07 10.11
N SER A 321 13.35 -1.78 10.10
CA SER A 321 14.26 -1.14 11.04
C SER A 321 13.88 0.32 11.25
N GLY A 322 13.95 0.79 12.49
CA GLY A 322 13.71 2.20 12.80
C GLY A 322 12.25 2.63 12.70
N THR A 323 11.31 1.72 12.92
CA THR A 323 9.87 2.04 12.99
C THR A 323 9.50 2.49 14.39
N ALA A 324 8.69 3.54 14.54
CA ALA A 324 8.20 3.96 15.86
C ALA A 324 7.27 2.90 16.48
N SER A 325 6.46 2.25 15.65
CA SER A 325 5.68 1.05 15.96
C SER A 325 5.80 0.08 14.78
N PRO A 326 6.25 -1.15 14.96
CA PRO A 326 6.34 -2.11 13.86
C PRO A 326 5.00 -2.37 13.16
N ILE A 327 3.97 -2.68 13.95
CA ILE A 327 2.64 -3.05 13.48
C ILE A 327 1.59 -2.28 14.27
N MET A 328 0.65 -1.67 13.55
CA MET A 328 -0.48 -0.97 14.14
C MET A 328 -1.76 -1.28 13.38
N GLU A 329 -2.69 -1.96 14.03
CA GLU A 329 -4.06 -2.11 13.52
C GLU A 329 -5.03 -1.38 14.45
N LYS A 330 -5.95 -0.59 13.89
CA LYS A 330 -6.92 0.15 14.70
C LYS A 330 -8.24 0.34 14.01
N ILE A 331 -9.32 0.07 14.73
CA ILE A 331 -10.67 0.47 14.35
C ILE A 331 -11.02 1.75 15.13
N GLY A 332 -11.41 2.81 14.41
CA GLY A 332 -11.81 4.09 14.97
C GLY A 332 -13.16 4.57 14.46
N GLU A 333 -13.58 5.76 14.87
CA GLU A 333 -14.87 6.34 14.53
C GLU A 333 -14.76 7.82 14.13
N ARG A 334 -13.75 8.14 13.32
CA ARG A 334 -13.58 9.52 12.80
C ARG A 334 -14.71 9.89 11.83
N LYS A 335 -15.15 8.96 10.98
CA LYS A 335 -16.34 9.06 10.11
C LYS A 335 -16.32 10.26 9.15
N ARG A 336 -15.17 10.58 8.58
CA ARG A 336 -15.00 11.68 7.61
C ARG A 336 -15.46 11.29 6.18
N CYS A 337 -16.65 10.71 6.05
CA CYS A 337 -17.23 10.31 4.76
C CYS A 337 -18.67 10.79 4.66
N GLY A 338 -19.18 10.92 3.43
CA GLY A 338 -20.60 11.09 3.21
C GLY A 338 -21.39 9.82 3.52
N GLY A 339 -22.70 9.93 3.64
CA GLY A 339 -23.58 8.77 3.81
C GLY A 339 -23.63 8.16 5.20
N SER A 340 -23.10 8.82 6.23
CA SER A 340 -23.13 8.36 7.63
C SER A 340 -22.55 6.95 7.81
N PRO A 341 -21.25 6.75 7.62
CA PRO A 341 -20.62 5.44 7.72
C PRO A 341 -20.77 4.86 9.13
N GLY A 342 -20.91 3.53 9.20
CA GLY A 342 -20.86 2.78 10.46
C GLY A 342 -19.44 2.66 11.01
N VAL A 343 -19.27 1.79 12.00
CA VAL A 343 -17.94 1.34 12.44
C VAL A 343 -17.44 0.30 11.43
N GLY A 344 -16.17 0.39 11.05
CA GLY A 344 -15.58 -0.55 10.11
C GLY A 344 -15.16 -1.88 10.73
N SER A 345 -14.37 -2.65 10.01
CA SER A 345 -13.77 -3.90 10.49
C SER A 345 -12.40 -4.12 9.89
N ILE A 346 -11.57 -4.89 10.60
CA ILE A 346 -10.29 -5.42 10.10
C ILE A 346 -10.31 -6.91 10.34
N SER A 347 -10.07 -7.71 9.30
CA SER A 347 -10.12 -9.17 9.41
C SER A 347 -9.32 -9.87 8.32
N ASP A 348 -8.92 -11.12 8.56
CA ASP A 348 -8.22 -11.93 7.55
C ASP A 348 -6.92 -11.25 7.09
N ILE A 349 -6.04 -11.00 8.07
CA ILE A 349 -4.73 -10.37 7.86
C ILE A 349 -3.62 -11.36 8.23
N HIS A 350 -2.68 -11.54 7.33
CA HIS A 350 -1.59 -12.49 7.46
C HIS A 350 -0.23 -11.78 7.45
N TYR A 351 0.56 -12.03 8.49
CA TYR A 351 1.94 -11.59 8.60
C TYR A 351 2.84 -12.83 8.57
N GLU A 352 3.60 -12.98 7.49
CA GLU A 352 4.47 -14.13 7.24
C GLU A 352 5.92 -13.64 7.06
N ASP A 353 6.87 -14.28 7.73
CA ASP A 353 8.30 -13.94 7.63
C ASP A 353 8.60 -12.44 7.88
N VAL A 354 8.13 -11.89 9.01
CA VAL A 354 8.30 -10.47 9.35
C VAL A 354 9.36 -10.28 10.41
N THR A 355 10.34 -9.42 10.17
CA THR A 355 11.41 -9.11 11.12
C THR A 355 11.52 -7.60 11.38
N GLU A 356 11.62 -7.21 12.66
CA GLU A 356 12.00 -5.85 13.07
C GLU A 356 13.19 -5.92 14.04
N THR A 357 14.26 -5.17 13.75
CA THR A 357 15.52 -5.24 14.52
C THR A 357 15.79 -4.01 15.38
N ASN A 358 15.14 -2.90 15.15
CA ASN A 358 15.38 -1.62 15.82
C ASN A 358 14.11 -0.79 15.95
N ALA A 359 13.10 -1.36 16.60
CA ALA A 359 11.83 -0.68 16.83
C ALA A 359 11.96 0.54 17.77
N GLY A 360 11.03 1.47 17.62
CA GLY A 360 10.84 2.61 18.50
C GLY A 360 9.98 2.29 19.73
N ALA A 361 9.41 3.33 20.32
CA ALA A 361 8.83 3.28 21.66
C ALA A 361 7.46 2.60 21.75
N TYR A 362 6.75 2.43 20.64
CA TYR A 362 5.37 1.94 20.67
C TYR A 362 5.30 0.46 20.34
N SER A 363 4.83 -0.31 21.31
CA SER A 363 4.61 -1.77 21.12
C SER A 363 3.63 -2.02 19.98
N PRO A 364 3.82 -3.09 19.20
CA PRO A 364 2.82 -3.55 18.24
C PRO A 364 1.44 -3.65 18.88
N THR A 365 0.43 -3.16 18.17
CA THR A 365 -0.90 -2.99 18.76
C THR A 365 -2.00 -3.36 17.77
N LEU A 366 -2.93 -4.23 18.20
CA LEU A 366 -4.21 -4.46 17.54
C LEU A 366 -5.30 -3.92 18.46
N TRP A 367 -6.04 -2.92 17.98
CA TRP A 367 -7.02 -2.19 18.77
C TRP A 367 -8.37 -2.15 18.05
N GLY A 368 -9.23 -3.11 18.38
CA GLY A 368 -10.63 -3.12 17.99
C GLY A 368 -11.50 -2.26 18.91
N GLN A 369 -12.81 -2.40 18.79
CA GLN A 369 -13.80 -1.74 19.64
C GLN A 369 -14.81 -2.75 20.16
N ASN A 370 -15.45 -2.44 21.26
CA ASN A 370 -16.50 -3.29 21.83
C ASN A 370 -17.61 -3.57 20.81
N GLY A 371 -17.80 -4.83 20.43
CA GLY A 371 -18.73 -5.27 19.40
C GLY A 371 -18.24 -5.11 17.97
N HIS A 372 -16.99 -4.66 17.78
CA HIS A 372 -16.30 -4.55 16.49
C HIS A 372 -14.85 -5.00 16.68
N ASP A 373 -14.69 -6.27 16.92
CA ASP A 373 -13.38 -6.87 17.13
C ASP A 373 -12.59 -6.92 15.84
N ILE A 374 -11.27 -6.73 15.93
CA ILE A 374 -10.34 -7.14 14.87
C ILE A 374 -10.32 -8.68 14.89
N SER A 375 -10.41 -9.35 13.73
CA SER A 375 -10.56 -10.80 13.70
C SER A 375 -9.68 -11.51 12.66
N ASP A 376 -9.39 -12.77 12.96
CA ASP A 376 -8.71 -13.69 12.04
C ASP A 376 -7.34 -13.16 11.58
N ILE A 377 -6.46 -12.89 12.57
CA ILE A 377 -5.12 -12.36 12.33
C ILE A 377 -4.07 -13.44 12.61
N THR A 378 -3.17 -13.67 11.67
CA THR A 378 -2.09 -14.63 11.84
C THR A 378 -0.71 -13.98 11.78
N PHE A 379 0.16 -14.41 12.68
CA PHE A 379 1.57 -14.07 12.74
C PHE A 379 2.38 -15.38 12.66
N ASP A 380 2.96 -15.67 11.50
CA ASP A 380 3.83 -16.84 11.32
C ASP A 380 5.26 -16.39 11.01
N ASN A 381 6.20 -16.89 11.78
CA ASN A 381 7.62 -16.54 11.68
C ASN A 381 7.88 -15.03 11.84
N VAL A 382 7.25 -14.41 12.88
CA VAL A 382 7.39 -12.97 13.16
C VAL A 382 8.38 -12.75 14.31
N HIS A 383 9.46 -12.01 14.03
CA HIS A 383 10.57 -11.79 14.97
C HIS A 383 10.76 -10.31 15.24
N LEU A 384 10.42 -9.87 16.45
CA LEU A 384 10.50 -8.45 16.80
C LEU A 384 11.46 -8.21 17.97
N THR A 385 12.39 -7.27 17.76
CA THR A 385 13.25 -6.74 18.81
C THR A 385 12.84 -5.30 19.14
N LEU A 386 12.24 -5.13 20.30
CA LEU A 386 11.71 -3.86 20.81
C LEU A 386 12.77 -3.14 21.66
N PRO A 387 12.64 -1.83 21.90
CA PRO A 387 13.62 -1.10 22.72
C PRO A 387 13.62 -1.55 24.18
N GLY A 388 12.46 -1.90 24.72
CA GLY A 388 12.29 -2.20 26.14
C GLY A 388 12.50 -0.98 27.05
N GLY A 389 12.89 -1.23 28.30
CA GLY A 389 13.28 -0.18 29.24
C GLY A 389 12.18 0.25 30.21
N HIS A 390 11.02 -0.38 30.23
CA HIS A 390 9.93 -0.04 31.13
C HIS A 390 9.95 -0.89 32.40
N ALA A 391 9.52 -0.26 33.52
CA ALA A 391 9.18 -0.95 34.75
C ALA A 391 7.86 -1.74 34.58
N ALA A 392 7.62 -2.67 35.52
CA ALA A 392 6.32 -3.34 35.62
C ALA A 392 5.21 -2.30 35.82
N MET A 393 4.08 -2.51 35.17
CA MET A 393 2.95 -1.60 35.21
C MET A 393 1.63 -2.37 35.25
N SER A 394 0.54 -1.64 35.53
CA SER A 394 -0.82 -2.22 35.47
C SER A 394 -1.13 -2.74 34.08
N THR A 395 -1.82 -3.88 34.00
CA THR A 395 -2.26 -4.53 32.77
C THR A 395 -3.64 -4.03 32.28
N GLY A 396 -4.14 -2.96 32.86
CA GLY A 396 -5.40 -2.32 32.42
C GLY A 396 -5.30 -1.75 31.02
N VAL A 397 -6.46 -1.43 30.46
CA VAL A 397 -6.55 -0.79 29.12
C VAL A 397 -5.92 0.60 29.18
N PRO A 398 -4.92 0.91 28.36
CA PRO A 398 -4.34 2.26 28.30
C PRO A 398 -5.36 3.28 27.76
N SER A 399 -5.10 4.55 28.00
CA SER A 399 -5.91 5.64 27.41
C SER A 399 -5.77 5.64 25.89
N ASP A 400 -6.84 6.01 25.20
CA ASP A 400 -6.87 6.26 23.75
C ASP A 400 -7.54 7.62 23.50
N ASN A 401 -6.92 8.46 22.69
CA ASN A 401 -7.49 9.76 22.31
C ASN A 401 -8.33 9.71 21.02
N GLY A 402 -8.49 8.53 20.44
CA GLY A 402 -9.32 8.31 19.24
C GLY A 402 -8.62 8.57 17.90
N ASP A 403 -7.37 9.02 17.88
CA ASP A 403 -6.60 9.19 16.65
C ASP A 403 -6.03 7.84 16.16
N TYR A 404 -5.64 7.77 14.90
CA TYR A 404 -5.06 6.58 14.27
C TYR A 404 -3.57 6.37 14.58
N ASN A 405 -2.88 7.39 15.05
CA ASN A 405 -1.43 7.32 15.29
C ASN A 405 -1.06 6.35 16.43
N PRO A 406 0.10 5.68 16.38
CA PRO A 406 0.55 4.84 17.48
C PRO A 406 0.63 5.57 18.83
N ASN A 407 0.95 6.87 18.83
CA ASN A 407 1.01 7.69 20.06
C ASN A 407 -0.37 8.11 20.58
N SER A 408 -1.46 7.81 19.88
CA SER A 408 -2.82 8.06 20.35
C SER A 408 -3.19 7.21 21.55
N ILE A 409 -2.57 6.03 21.64
CA ILE A 409 -2.75 5.09 22.73
C ILE A 409 -1.62 5.28 23.73
N GLY A 410 -1.93 5.37 25.03
CA GLY A 410 -0.97 5.48 26.10
C GLY A 410 0.02 4.30 26.15
N THR A 411 0.96 4.30 27.08
CA THR A 411 1.96 3.23 27.17
C THR A 411 1.28 1.88 27.32
N ARG A 412 1.54 0.97 26.37
CA ARG A 412 0.97 -0.37 26.37
C ARG A 412 1.58 -1.17 27.53
N PRO A 413 0.76 -1.98 28.21
CA PRO A 413 1.26 -2.84 29.30
C PRO A 413 2.02 -4.07 28.82
N ALA A 414 2.36 -4.18 27.56
CA ALA A 414 3.17 -5.21 26.95
C ALA A 414 4.33 -4.60 26.17
N TYR A 415 5.50 -5.26 26.12
CA TYR A 415 6.60 -4.80 25.30
C TYR A 415 6.48 -5.32 23.86
N GLY A 416 5.96 -6.53 23.67
CA GLY A 416 5.70 -7.15 22.37
C GLY A 416 4.33 -6.75 21.83
N PHE A 417 3.29 -7.55 21.95
CA PHE A 417 1.96 -7.24 21.42
C PHE A 417 0.96 -6.82 22.49
N TYR A 418 0.18 -5.79 22.19
CA TYR A 418 -1.00 -5.43 22.93
C TYR A 418 -2.26 -5.64 22.07
N LEU A 419 -3.14 -6.53 22.52
CA LEU A 419 -4.38 -6.91 21.86
C LEU A 419 -5.57 -6.38 22.67
N HIS A 420 -6.49 -5.66 22.03
CA HIS A 420 -7.69 -5.12 22.67
C HIS A 420 -8.88 -5.26 21.73
N TYR A 421 -9.92 -5.96 22.14
CA TYR A 421 -11.04 -6.36 21.31
C TYR A 421 -10.57 -7.03 20.00
N VAL A 422 -9.91 -8.16 20.15
CA VAL A 422 -9.36 -8.93 19.04
C VAL A 422 -9.77 -10.40 19.20
N THR A 423 -10.19 -11.03 18.13
CA THR A 423 -10.65 -12.42 18.14
C THR A 423 -9.97 -13.24 17.03
N GLY A 424 -9.71 -14.53 17.27
CA GLY A 424 -9.10 -15.40 16.26
C GLY A 424 -7.65 -15.02 15.92
N VAL A 425 -6.83 -14.69 16.93
CA VAL A 425 -5.41 -14.35 16.71
C VAL A 425 -4.52 -15.56 16.94
N GLY A 426 -3.64 -15.82 15.98
CA GLY A 426 -2.62 -16.87 16.05
C GLY A 426 -1.20 -16.33 15.93
N PHE A 427 -0.32 -16.76 16.84
CA PHE A 427 1.14 -16.58 16.72
C PHE A 427 1.78 -17.95 16.58
N THR A 428 2.52 -18.15 15.50
CA THR A 428 3.23 -19.40 15.23
C THR A 428 4.69 -19.10 14.93
N ASN A 429 5.62 -19.93 15.40
CA ASN A 429 7.06 -19.83 15.13
C ASN A 429 7.68 -18.45 15.39
N SER A 430 7.11 -17.67 16.27
CA SER A 430 7.43 -16.24 16.43
C SER A 430 8.23 -15.93 17.68
N SER A 431 8.96 -14.82 17.70
CA SER A 431 9.75 -14.43 18.86
C SER A 431 9.69 -12.94 19.17
N PHE A 432 9.68 -12.62 20.48
CA PHE A 432 9.63 -11.25 20.98
C PHE A 432 10.77 -11.04 21.97
N ALA A 433 11.62 -10.06 21.66
CA ALA A 433 12.79 -9.69 22.44
C ALA A 433 12.84 -8.19 22.71
N PHE A 434 13.71 -7.79 23.61
CA PHE A 434 13.98 -6.37 23.88
C PHE A 434 15.49 -6.11 24.03
N SER A 435 15.91 -4.91 23.65
CA SER A 435 17.32 -4.48 23.75
C SER A 435 17.72 -4.06 25.17
N LYS A 436 16.80 -3.46 25.92
CA LYS A 436 16.96 -3.09 27.35
C LYS A 436 15.94 -3.82 28.17
N ASN A 437 16.33 -4.29 29.38
CA ASN A 437 15.39 -5.00 30.25
C ASN A 437 14.06 -4.29 30.35
N ASP A 438 12.98 -5.02 30.12
CA ASP A 438 11.60 -4.52 30.21
C ASP A 438 10.82 -5.42 31.18
N ALA A 439 10.25 -4.82 32.21
CA ALA A 439 9.47 -5.55 33.21
C ALA A 439 7.99 -5.68 32.85
N ARG A 440 7.60 -5.30 31.64
CA ARG A 440 6.27 -5.62 31.07
C ARG A 440 6.29 -7.03 30.49
N PRO A 441 5.17 -7.73 30.42
CA PRO A 441 5.05 -9.00 29.69
C PRO A 441 5.24 -8.82 28.19
N ALA A 442 5.48 -9.92 27.48
CA ALA A 442 5.61 -9.89 26.01
C ALA A 442 4.28 -9.65 25.33
N ILE A 443 3.21 -10.28 25.78
CA ILE A 443 1.87 -10.13 25.18
C ILE A 443 0.85 -9.86 26.29
N ILE A 444 -0.02 -8.90 26.06
CA ILE A 444 -1.26 -8.70 26.80
C ILE A 444 -2.42 -8.76 25.82
N ALA A 445 -3.36 -9.68 26.07
CA ALA A 445 -4.66 -9.72 25.42
C ALA A 445 -5.73 -9.25 26.42
N ASN A 446 -6.49 -8.25 26.04
CA ASN A 446 -7.53 -7.66 26.88
C ASN A 446 -8.88 -7.65 26.14
N SER A 447 -9.92 -8.24 26.75
CA SER A 447 -11.25 -8.38 26.16
C SER A 447 -11.19 -9.03 24.76
N SER A 448 -10.42 -10.09 24.62
CA SER A 448 -10.06 -10.71 23.35
C SER A 448 -10.30 -12.21 23.38
N GLY A 449 -9.99 -12.92 22.28
CA GLY A 449 -9.96 -14.38 22.16
C GLY A 449 -10.97 -14.96 21.17
N PRO A 450 -10.66 -16.18 20.65
CA PRO A 450 -9.51 -17.00 20.99
C PRO A 450 -8.16 -16.40 20.58
N VAL A 451 -7.12 -16.66 21.41
CA VAL A 451 -5.72 -16.26 21.11
C VAL A 451 -4.84 -17.51 21.25
N THR A 452 -4.13 -17.85 20.19
CA THR A 452 -3.27 -19.05 20.15
C THR A 452 -1.80 -18.67 20.04
N LEU A 453 -0.95 -19.24 20.88
CA LEU A 453 0.50 -19.18 20.80
C LEU A 453 1.03 -20.59 20.61
N ASN A 454 1.72 -20.83 19.49
CA ASN A 454 2.32 -22.13 19.18
C ASN A 454 3.76 -21.95 18.70
N HIS A 455 4.74 -22.54 19.38
CA HIS A 455 6.17 -22.34 19.14
C HIS A 455 6.58 -20.86 19.23
N VAL A 456 6.06 -20.13 20.23
CA VAL A 456 6.41 -18.74 20.50
C VAL A 456 7.53 -18.67 21.53
N THR A 457 8.53 -17.84 21.27
CA THR A 457 9.61 -17.54 22.22
C THR A 457 9.51 -16.09 22.71
N ALA A 458 9.42 -15.89 24.02
CA ALA A 458 9.39 -14.55 24.62
C ALA A 458 10.55 -14.31 25.57
N GLN A 459 11.19 -13.16 25.49
CA GLN A 459 12.23 -12.77 26.42
C GLN A 459 11.61 -12.33 27.75
N SER A 460 11.89 -13.04 28.83
CA SER A 460 11.42 -12.67 30.16
C SER A 460 12.23 -11.51 30.72
N GLY A 461 11.54 -10.45 31.13
CA GLY A 461 12.18 -9.30 31.76
C GLY A 461 12.43 -9.50 33.26
N SER A 462 13.58 -9.03 33.74
CA SER A 462 13.81 -8.96 35.17
C SER A 462 12.81 -8.00 35.82
N GLY A 463 12.09 -8.49 36.84
CA GLY A 463 11.01 -7.71 37.49
C GLY A 463 9.64 -7.87 36.84
N SER A 464 9.52 -8.58 35.72
CA SER A 464 8.22 -8.90 35.16
C SER A 464 7.52 -9.96 36.03
N PRO A 465 6.25 -9.74 36.42
CA PRO A 465 5.53 -10.71 37.21
C PRO A 465 5.14 -11.99 36.44
N PHE A 466 5.01 -11.87 35.10
CA PHE A 466 4.67 -12.95 34.17
C PHE A 466 5.10 -12.58 32.74
N ASP A 467 5.03 -13.53 31.80
CA ASP A 467 5.47 -13.35 30.42
C ASP A 467 4.30 -13.04 29.47
N ILE A 468 3.14 -13.66 29.68
CA ILE A 468 1.93 -13.50 28.87
C ILE A 468 0.74 -13.23 29.79
N GLY A 469 -0.08 -12.24 29.46
CA GLY A 469 -1.28 -11.90 30.24
C GLY A 469 -2.57 -11.98 29.41
N PHE A 470 -3.59 -12.64 29.97
CA PHE A 470 -4.94 -12.74 29.42
C PHE A 470 -5.93 -12.09 30.36
N GLN A 471 -6.50 -10.96 29.96
CA GLN A 471 -7.42 -10.15 30.76
C GLN A 471 -8.81 -10.20 30.12
N SER A 472 -9.78 -10.86 30.74
CA SER A 472 -11.11 -11.12 30.17
C SER A 472 -11.04 -11.74 28.76
N THR A 473 -10.09 -12.66 28.56
CA THR A 473 -9.81 -13.29 27.26
C THR A 473 -10.41 -14.69 27.22
N GLN A 474 -11.23 -14.95 26.21
CA GLN A 474 -11.93 -16.23 26.05
C GLN A 474 -11.20 -17.13 25.06
N GLY A 475 -10.93 -18.39 25.46
CA GLY A 475 -10.35 -19.42 24.60
C GLY A 475 -8.86 -19.24 24.28
N TYR A 476 -8.03 -18.71 25.19
CA TYR A 476 -6.59 -18.65 24.94
C TYR A 476 -5.94 -20.04 25.01
N CYS A 477 -4.93 -20.26 24.15
CA CYS A 477 -4.15 -21.51 24.09
C CYS A 477 -2.66 -21.19 23.95
N VAL A 478 -1.82 -21.80 24.81
CA VAL A 478 -0.36 -21.64 24.73
C VAL A 478 0.27 -23.05 24.69
N GLN A 479 0.88 -23.38 23.55
CA GLN A 479 1.51 -24.69 23.30
C GLN A 479 2.94 -24.50 22.79
N ASN A 480 3.82 -25.46 23.12
CA ASN A 480 5.18 -25.54 22.60
C ASN A 480 5.99 -24.22 22.70
N SER A 481 5.59 -23.34 23.60
CA SER A 481 6.12 -21.98 23.72
C SER A 481 6.96 -21.82 24.96
N THR A 482 8.06 -21.08 24.86
CA THR A 482 9.08 -20.99 25.90
C THR A 482 9.57 -19.56 26.09
N THR A 483 10.25 -19.32 27.21
CA THR A 483 11.08 -18.14 27.35
C THR A 483 12.34 -18.27 26.46
N SER A 484 13.02 -17.16 26.17
CA SER A 484 14.29 -17.17 25.42
C SER A 484 15.41 -17.99 26.11
N SER A 485 15.28 -18.29 27.41
CA SER A 485 16.18 -19.17 28.14
C SER A 485 15.75 -20.65 28.11
N GLY A 486 14.69 -20.98 27.36
CA GLY A 486 14.17 -22.36 27.22
C GLY A 486 13.25 -22.83 28.36
N GLY A 487 12.94 -21.99 29.33
CA GLY A 487 11.99 -22.30 30.40
C GLY A 487 10.53 -22.11 29.98
N PRO A 488 9.57 -22.60 30.81
CA PRO A 488 8.15 -22.39 30.53
C PRO A 488 7.76 -20.91 30.66
N LEU A 489 6.84 -20.45 29.80
CA LEU A 489 6.25 -19.13 29.95
C LEU A 489 5.38 -19.03 31.19
N LYS A 490 5.50 -17.97 31.96
CA LYS A 490 4.62 -17.65 33.08
C LYS A 490 3.37 -16.96 32.53
N ILE A 491 2.23 -17.61 32.68
CA ILE A 491 0.94 -17.12 32.23
C ILE A 491 0.18 -16.50 33.39
N ASN A 492 -0.36 -15.31 33.20
CA ASN A 492 -1.33 -14.68 34.10
C ASN A 492 -2.68 -14.55 33.40
N SER A 493 -3.74 -15.03 34.03
CA SER A 493 -5.10 -14.89 33.50
C SER A 493 -6.02 -14.33 34.59
N SER A 494 -6.83 -13.34 34.24
CA SER A 494 -7.84 -12.79 35.15
C SER A 494 -9.05 -13.71 35.27
N SER A 495 -9.89 -13.47 36.31
CA SER A 495 -11.23 -14.05 36.37
C SER A 495 -12.03 -13.64 35.12
N GLY A 496 -12.60 -14.62 34.43
CA GLY A 496 -13.28 -14.39 33.14
C GLY A 496 -12.45 -14.74 31.91
N SER A 497 -11.15 -15.07 32.06
CA SER A 497 -10.37 -15.68 30.99
C SER A 497 -10.49 -17.21 31.06
N THR A 498 -10.60 -17.84 29.88
CA THR A 498 -10.73 -19.31 29.79
C THR A 498 -9.65 -19.88 28.90
N SER A 499 -8.96 -20.94 29.40
CA SER A 499 -8.03 -21.72 28.59
C SER A 499 -8.77 -22.73 27.71
N GLY A 500 -8.33 -22.91 26.47
CA GLY A 500 -8.89 -23.86 25.53
C GLY A 500 -7.89 -24.19 24.40
N CYS A 501 -7.16 -25.32 24.59
CA CYS A 501 -6.32 -25.91 23.54
C CYS A 501 -7.02 -27.11 22.91
#